data_3b445a0a4d642312fef7a40fe6fce833
#
_entry.id   3b445a0a4d642312fef7a40fe6fce833
#
_cell.length_a   1.000
_cell.length_b   1.000
_cell.length_c   1.000
_cell.angle_alpha   90.00
_cell.angle_beta   90.00
_cell.angle_gamma   90.00
#
_symmetry.space_group_name_H-M   'P 1'
#
loop_
_entity.id
_entity.type
_entity.pdbx_description
1 polymer ?
#
loop_
_entity_poly.entity_id
_entity_poly.type
_entity_poly.pdbx_seq_one_letter_code
_entity_poly.pdbx_strand_id
1 'polypeptide(L)'
;PIRKGHDLYKLAYAKSFGIKPEAVSKDNRQIGKVQELALGYEGGVGAFLTFAAAYGIDLEAMGEQAIDTLPQPILNEANSALAWTKLNNRPTFGLSDRAWLVCDSFKRSWRYGHPAISSFWKDLEEAARLAVMRPGVTYECRMLKLRRDGAWLRIRLPSGRFLCYPSPQLDDAGKLSYMGVNQYSRKWSRLKTYGGKLAENVTQAASRDVLAGNMPAIEAAGYQIVLSVHDENITEAEDRDEFNADHLAGLMATTPTWAKGLPLAAAGFETRRYRKE
;
A
#
# COMPACT_ATOMS: atom_id res chain seq x y z
N PRO A 1 7.97 13.84 10.26
CA PRO A 1 9.12 13.71 9.35
C PRO A 1 8.76 13.89 7.88
N ILE A 2 7.49 13.79 7.50
CA ILE A 2 7.05 13.95 6.10
C ILE A 2 7.37 15.33 5.54
N ARG A 3 7.44 16.37 6.37
CA ARG A 3 7.73 17.74 5.92
C ARG A 3 9.21 18.11 5.76
N LYS A 4 10.16 17.27 6.28
CA LYS A 4 11.62 17.54 6.24
C LYS A 4 12.47 16.27 6.15
N GLY A 5 11.88 15.12 5.87
CA GLY A 5 12.58 13.83 5.78
C GLY A 5 13.11 13.56 4.37
N HIS A 6 14.05 12.62 4.28
CA HIS A 6 14.45 12.06 3.00
C HIS A 6 13.28 11.35 2.31
N ASP A 7 13.35 11.25 0.98
CA ASP A 7 12.42 10.46 0.18
C ASP A 7 12.33 9.02 0.71
N LEU A 8 11.09 8.55 0.95
CA LEU A 8 10.82 7.23 1.54
C LEU A 8 11.51 6.09 0.75
N TYR A 9 11.50 6.16 -0.57
CA TYR A 9 12.11 5.14 -1.43
C TYR A 9 13.64 5.17 -1.33
N LYS A 10 14.24 6.35 -1.21
CA LYS A 10 15.68 6.48 -0.94
C LYS A 10 16.04 5.91 0.43
N LEU A 11 15.19 6.12 1.43
CA LEU A 11 15.39 5.54 2.77
C LEU A 11 15.31 4.01 2.74
N ALA A 12 14.33 3.45 2.03
CA ALA A 12 14.16 1.99 1.90
C ALA A 12 15.40 1.36 1.25
N TYR A 13 15.86 1.92 0.13
CA TYR A 13 17.07 1.44 -0.55
C TYR A 13 18.32 1.58 0.35
N ALA A 14 18.53 2.76 0.90
CA ALA A 14 19.71 3.06 1.73
C ALA A 14 19.82 2.08 2.91
N LYS A 15 18.70 1.80 3.57
CA LYS A 15 18.63 0.82 4.66
C LYS A 15 18.97 -0.60 4.21
N SER A 16 18.49 -1.00 3.02
CA SER A 16 18.70 -2.35 2.48
C SER A 16 20.13 -2.59 2.01
N PHE A 17 20.81 -1.55 1.56
CA PHE A 17 22.17 -1.63 1.00
C PHE A 17 23.25 -1.00 1.89
N GLY A 18 22.90 -0.58 3.11
CA GLY A 18 23.85 -0.05 4.09
C GLY A 18 24.54 1.26 3.67
N ILE A 19 23.89 2.09 2.85
CA ILE A 19 24.42 3.37 2.38
C ILE A 19 23.63 4.55 2.93
N LYS A 20 24.16 5.78 2.75
CA LYS A 20 23.44 6.99 3.15
C LYS A 20 22.34 7.34 2.13
N PRO A 21 21.18 7.88 2.54
CA PRO A 21 20.07 8.23 1.63
C PRO A 21 20.46 9.24 0.54
N GLU A 22 21.42 10.14 0.85
CA GLU A 22 21.90 11.14 -0.10
C GLU A 22 22.70 10.51 -1.24
N ALA A 23 23.31 9.35 -1.02
CA ALA A 23 24.08 8.61 -2.03
C ALA A 23 23.20 7.78 -2.98
N VAL A 24 21.88 7.71 -2.73
CA VAL A 24 20.97 6.92 -3.56
C VAL A 24 20.67 7.64 -4.87
N SER A 25 21.07 7.01 -5.99
CA SER A 25 20.81 7.49 -7.34
C SER A 25 19.31 7.42 -7.69
N LYS A 26 18.92 8.05 -8.82
CA LYS A 26 17.55 7.98 -9.34
C LYS A 26 17.13 6.54 -9.68
N ASP A 27 18.03 5.75 -10.24
CA ASP A 27 17.76 4.34 -10.61
C ASP A 27 17.65 3.46 -9.37
N ASN A 28 18.55 3.59 -8.41
CA ASN A 28 18.51 2.86 -7.15
C ASN A 28 17.26 3.20 -6.33
N ARG A 29 16.75 4.42 -6.43
CA ARG A 29 15.47 4.82 -5.84
C ARG A 29 14.30 3.97 -6.36
N GLN A 30 14.35 3.48 -7.60
CA GLN A 30 13.29 2.60 -8.13
C GLN A 30 13.26 1.24 -7.40
N ILE A 31 14.42 0.71 -7.03
CA ILE A 31 14.49 -0.52 -6.20
C ILE A 31 13.82 -0.27 -4.85
N GLY A 32 14.12 0.84 -4.18
CA GLY A 32 13.45 1.24 -2.94
C GLY A 32 11.94 1.42 -3.10
N LYS A 33 11.49 1.95 -4.24
CA LYS A 33 10.06 2.06 -4.57
C LYS A 33 9.41 0.68 -4.68
N VAL A 34 10.06 -0.27 -5.34
CA VAL A 34 9.57 -1.66 -5.43
C VAL A 34 9.51 -2.29 -4.06
N GLN A 35 10.52 -2.08 -3.19
CA GLN A 35 10.51 -2.59 -1.81
C GLN A 35 9.27 -2.10 -1.05
N GLU A 36 8.99 -0.81 -1.05
CA GLU A 36 7.84 -0.23 -0.34
C GLU A 36 6.50 -0.71 -0.91
N LEU A 37 6.33 -0.71 -2.23
CA LEU A 37 5.07 -1.08 -2.87
C LEU A 37 4.80 -2.59 -2.81
N ALA A 38 5.83 -3.43 -3.00
CA ALA A 38 5.67 -4.88 -2.98
C ALA A 38 5.52 -5.44 -1.55
N LEU A 39 6.23 -4.85 -0.56
CA LEU A 39 6.31 -5.40 0.79
C LEU A 39 5.32 -4.74 1.75
N GLY A 40 4.88 -3.51 1.48
CA GLY A 40 4.00 -2.70 2.34
C GLY A 40 2.62 -3.31 2.60
N TYR A 41 2.19 -4.27 1.78
CA TYR A 41 0.91 -4.96 1.90
C TYR A 41 1.07 -6.49 2.00
N GLU A 42 2.03 -6.92 2.83
CA GLU A 42 2.32 -8.33 3.12
C GLU A 42 2.86 -9.14 1.93
N GLY A 43 3.30 -8.47 0.87
CA GLY A 43 3.89 -9.13 -0.28
C GLY A 43 5.13 -9.95 0.07
N GLY A 44 5.38 -10.99 -0.70
CA GLY A 44 6.55 -11.86 -0.62
C GLY A 44 7.42 -11.77 -1.88
N VAL A 45 8.29 -12.76 -2.08
CA VAL A 45 9.20 -12.84 -3.24
C VAL A 45 8.45 -12.72 -4.57
N GLY A 46 7.28 -13.38 -4.72
CA GLY A 46 6.48 -13.29 -5.95
C GLY A 46 5.92 -11.89 -6.22
N ALA A 47 5.50 -11.16 -5.18
CA ALA A 47 5.08 -9.77 -5.34
C ALA A 47 6.27 -8.88 -5.73
N PHE A 48 7.43 -9.10 -5.13
CA PHE A 48 8.65 -8.38 -5.47
C PHE A 48 9.02 -8.57 -6.94
N LEU A 49 8.97 -9.82 -7.43
CA LEU A 49 9.20 -10.13 -8.86
C LEU A 49 8.22 -9.38 -9.78
N THR A 50 6.93 -9.39 -9.44
CA THR A 50 5.91 -8.70 -10.26
C THR A 50 6.18 -7.21 -10.37
N PHE A 51 6.48 -6.56 -9.25
CA PHE A 51 6.80 -5.13 -9.25
C PHE A 51 8.14 -4.83 -9.93
N ALA A 52 9.16 -5.66 -9.70
CA ALA A 52 10.47 -5.51 -10.35
C ALA A 52 10.33 -5.54 -11.89
N ALA A 53 9.57 -6.50 -12.42
CA ALA A 53 9.28 -6.58 -13.84
C ALA A 53 8.58 -5.33 -14.40
N ALA A 54 7.60 -4.78 -13.65
CA ALA A 54 6.90 -3.56 -14.06
C ALA A 54 7.81 -2.31 -14.09
N TYR A 55 8.88 -2.30 -13.30
CA TYR A 55 9.85 -1.20 -13.23
C TYR A 55 11.17 -1.48 -13.94
N GLY A 56 11.27 -2.60 -14.68
CA GLY A 56 12.46 -2.96 -15.43
C GLY A 56 13.69 -3.28 -14.58
N ILE A 57 13.49 -3.79 -13.35
CA ILE A 57 14.57 -4.13 -12.43
C ILE A 57 14.99 -5.57 -12.67
N ASP A 58 16.30 -5.77 -12.96
CA ASP A 58 16.93 -7.07 -13.03
C ASP A 58 17.20 -7.60 -11.61
N LEU A 59 16.44 -8.61 -11.20
CA LEU A 59 16.57 -9.22 -9.86
C LEU A 59 17.81 -10.08 -9.71
N GLU A 60 18.33 -10.65 -10.80
CA GLU A 60 19.57 -11.44 -10.76
C GLU A 60 20.78 -10.51 -10.51
N ALA A 61 20.88 -9.43 -11.28
CA ALA A 61 21.91 -8.41 -11.06
C ALA A 61 21.80 -7.77 -9.67
N MET A 62 20.58 -7.48 -9.21
CA MET A 62 20.34 -6.96 -7.85
C MET A 62 20.77 -7.98 -6.78
N GLY A 63 20.51 -9.28 -7.01
CA GLY A 63 20.93 -10.36 -6.12
C GLY A 63 22.44 -10.41 -5.95
N GLU A 64 23.19 -10.32 -7.04
CA GLU A 64 24.66 -10.27 -7.02
C GLU A 64 25.21 -9.06 -6.23
N GLN A 65 24.60 -7.90 -6.38
CA GLN A 65 25.05 -6.66 -5.71
C GLN A 65 24.71 -6.60 -4.22
N ALA A 66 23.59 -7.19 -3.81
CA ALA A 66 23.06 -7.00 -2.48
C ALA A 66 23.41 -8.13 -1.48
N ILE A 67 23.76 -9.32 -1.95
CA ILE A 67 23.90 -10.51 -1.09
C ILE A 67 24.90 -10.29 0.05
N ASP A 68 26.02 -9.64 -0.24
CA ASP A 68 27.09 -9.41 0.72
C ASP A 68 26.81 -8.25 1.71
N THR A 69 25.76 -7.46 1.42
CA THR A 69 25.33 -6.35 2.31
C THR A 69 24.30 -6.79 3.33
N LEU A 70 23.76 -8.01 3.22
CA LEU A 70 22.68 -8.49 4.06
C LEU A 70 23.18 -8.88 5.47
N PRO A 71 22.44 -8.52 6.53
CA PRO A 71 22.74 -8.99 7.87
C PRO A 71 22.68 -10.51 7.96
N GLN A 72 23.74 -11.13 8.48
CA GLN A 72 23.86 -12.59 8.57
C GLN A 72 22.66 -13.29 9.23
N PRO A 73 22.07 -12.78 10.33
CA PRO A 73 20.87 -13.41 10.92
C PRO A 73 19.69 -13.47 9.96
N ILE A 74 19.46 -12.41 9.19
CA ILE A 74 18.37 -12.36 8.18
C ILE A 74 18.64 -13.32 7.02
N LEU A 75 19.89 -13.38 6.57
CA LEU A 75 20.30 -14.30 5.51
C LEU A 75 20.14 -15.76 5.96
N ASN A 76 20.46 -16.10 7.19
CA ASN A 76 20.26 -17.44 7.76
C ASN A 76 18.77 -17.83 7.76
N GLU A 77 17.88 -16.92 8.15
CA GLU A 77 16.44 -17.16 8.08
C GLU A 77 15.95 -17.33 6.63
N ALA A 78 16.46 -16.53 5.70
CA ALA A 78 16.12 -16.64 4.28
C ALA A 78 16.61 -17.99 3.69
N ASN A 79 17.81 -18.45 4.06
CA ASN A 79 18.32 -19.76 3.66
C ASN A 79 17.42 -20.90 4.18
N SER A 80 17.00 -20.85 5.44
CA SER A 80 16.07 -21.83 6.00
C SER A 80 14.73 -21.83 5.25
N ALA A 81 14.25 -20.65 4.89
CA ALA A 81 13.00 -20.52 4.13
C ALA A 81 13.14 -21.00 2.68
N LEU A 82 14.28 -20.79 2.02
CA LEU A 82 14.54 -21.32 0.68
C LEU A 82 14.61 -22.85 0.70
N ALA A 83 15.32 -23.42 1.67
CA ALA A 83 15.40 -24.87 1.84
C ALA A 83 14.01 -25.49 2.04
N TRP A 84 13.18 -24.88 2.91
CA TRP A 84 11.80 -25.30 3.11
C TRP A 84 10.96 -25.17 1.83
N THR A 85 11.12 -24.07 1.10
CA THR A 85 10.41 -23.80 -0.18
C THR A 85 10.71 -24.90 -1.20
N LYS A 86 11.98 -25.26 -1.36
CA LYS A 86 12.42 -26.34 -2.27
C LYS A 86 11.90 -27.70 -1.82
N LEU A 87 12.06 -28.04 -0.53
CA LEU A 87 11.60 -29.31 0.04
C LEU A 87 10.09 -29.53 -0.14
N ASN A 88 9.29 -28.45 -0.07
CA ASN A 88 7.83 -28.52 -0.20
C ASN A 88 7.34 -28.21 -1.63
N ASN A 89 8.21 -28.25 -2.64
CA ASN A 89 7.88 -27.95 -4.03
C ASN A 89 7.10 -26.64 -4.20
N ARG A 90 7.43 -25.61 -3.42
CA ARG A 90 6.84 -24.29 -3.57
C ARG A 90 7.59 -23.50 -4.65
N PRO A 91 6.91 -22.58 -5.35
CA PRO A 91 7.52 -21.86 -6.45
C PRO A 91 8.66 -20.95 -5.98
N THR A 92 9.82 -21.07 -6.62
CA THR A 92 10.94 -20.13 -6.53
C THR A 92 10.87 -19.04 -7.60
N PHE A 93 9.81 -19.06 -8.42
CA PHE A 93 9.51 -18.07 -9.46
C PHE A 93 10.57 -17.99 -10.58
N GLY A 94 11.36 -19.03 -10.76
CA GLY A 94 12.46 -19.06 -11.74
C GLY A 94 13.68 -18.24 -11.37
N LEU A 95 13.74 -17.69 -10.16
CA LEU A 95 14.89 -16.95 -9.64
C LEU A 95 16.03 -17.91 -9.26
N SER A 96 17.28 -17.46 -9.44
CA SER A 96 18.43 -18.11 -8.81
C SER A 96 18.28 -18.10 -7.29
N ASP A 97 18.99 -18.99 -6.61
CA ASP A 97 19.00 -19.03 -5.14
C ASP A 97 19.42 -17.67 -4.55
N ARG A 98 20.39 -17.04 -5.16
CA ARG A 98 20.95 -15.75 -4.75
C ARG A 98 19.92 -14.64 -4.84
N ALA A 99 19.28 -14.47 -5.97
CA ALA A 99 18.21 -13.49 -6.17
C ALA A 99 17.01 -13.76 -5.24
N TRP A 100 16.61 -15.02 -5.07
CA TRP A 100 15.56 -15.40 -4.17
C TRP A 100 15.87 -15.05 -2.70
N LEU A 101 17.10 -15.37 -2.25
CA LEU A 101 17.57 -15.06 -0.90
C LEU A 101 17.59 -13.56 -0.62
N VAL A 102 18.03 -12.74 -1.58
CA VAL A 102 18.02 -11.28 -1.43
C VAL A 102 16.59 -10.76 -1.33
N CYS A 103 15.69 -11.19 -2.21
CA CYS A 103 14.27 -10.79 -2.15
C CYS A 103 13.60 -11.19 -0.83
N ASP A 104 13.85 -12.42 -0.33
CA ASP A 104 13.31 -12.88 0.95
C ASP A 104 13.91 -12.13 2.13
N SER A 105 15.22 -11.82 2.07
CA SER A 105 15.90 -11.01 3.10
C SER A 105 15.37 -9.58 3.16
N PHE A 106 15.11 -8.94 2.01
CA PHE A 106 14.48 -7.61 1.97
C PHE A 106 13.09 -7.64 2.57
N LYS A 107 12.28 -8.66 2.25
CA LYS A 107 10.97 -8.88 2.88
C LYS A 107 11.07 -8.96 4.40
N ARG A 108 12.02 -9.72 4.95
CA ARG A 108 12.23 -9.87 6.39
C ARG A 108 12.69 -8.56 7.01
N SER A 109 13.71 -7.92 6.44
CA SER A 109 14.24 -6.63 6.90
C SER A 109 13.15 -5.56 6.94
N TRP A 110 12.30 -5.52 5.90
CA TRP A 110 11.19 -4.59 5.84
C TRP A 110 10.20 -4.83 6.99
N ARG A 111 9.80 -6.07 7.23
CA ARG A 111 8.86 -6.44 8.30
C ARG A 111 9.43 -6.17 9.68
N TYR A 112 10.70 -6.45 9.92
CA TYR A 112 11.38 -6.09 11.16
C TYR A 112 11.50 -4.58 11.37
N GLY A 113 11.68 -3.84 10.28
CA GLY A 113 11.68 -2.38 10.32
C GLY A 113 10.31 -1.73 10.52
N HIS A 114 9.22 -2.48 10.28
CA HIS A 114 7.84 -1.98 10.32
C HIS A 114 6.92 -2.89 11.15
N PRO A 115 7.25 -3.16 12.43
CA PRO A 115 6.51 -4.13 13.24
C PRO A 115 5.04 -3.73 13.45
N ALA A 116 4.75 -2.43 13.55
CA ALA A 116 3.39 -1.92 13.71
C ALA A 116 2.51 -2.17 12.47
N ILE A 117 3.10 -2.12 11.27
CA ILE A 117 2.37 -2.42 10.02
C ILE A 117 2.16 -3.94 9.90
N SER A 118 3.20 -4.72 10.18
CA SER A 118 3.12 -6.19 10.14
C SER A 118 2.12 -6.75 11.15
N SER A 119 2.02 -6.15 12.35
CA SER A 119 0.98 -6.47 13.33
C SER A 119 -0.40 -6.09 12.80
N PHE A 120 -0.54 -4.91 12.19
CA PHE A 120 -1.83 -4.44 11.67
C PHE A 120 -2.43 -5.41 10.64
N TRP A 121 -1.64 -6.00 9.75
CA TRP A 121 -2.16 -7.00 8.81
C TRP A 121 -2.78 -8.19 9.53
N LYS A 122 -2.08 -8.74 10.53
CA LYS A 122 -2.53 -9.89 11.31
C LYS A 122 -3.78 -9.57 12.12
N ASP A 123 -3.78 -8.44 12.80
CA ASP A 123 -4.90 -7.99 13.63
C ASP A 123 -6.16 -7.77 12.77
N LEU A 124 -5.99 -7.19 11.58
CA LEU A 124 -7.09 -6.92 10.65
C LEU A 124 -7.66 -8.21 10.05
N GLU A 125 -6.80 -9.15 9.67
CA GLU A 125 -7.23 -10.47 9.18
C GLU A 125 -7.99 -11.24 10.25
N GLU A 126 -7.48 -11.26 11.46
CA GLU A 126 -8.14 -11.96 12.57
C GLU A 126 -9.48 -11.32 12.92
N ALA A 127 -9.57 -9.99 12.99
CA ALA A 127 -10.85 -9.30 13.20
C ALA A 127 -11.86 -9.60 12.09
N ALA A 128 -11.42 -9.68 10.83
CA ALA A 128 -12.27 -10.03 9.70
C ALA A 128 -12.75 -11.50 9.78
N ARG A 129 -11.87 -12.44 10.14
CA ARG A 129 -12.21 -13.84 10.35
C ARG A 129 -13.25 -14.02 11.46
N LEU A 130 -13.02 -13.38 12.62
CA LEU A 130 -13.96 -13.41 13.74
C LEU A 130 -15.32 -12.82 13.37
N ALA A 131 -15.36 -11.72 12.62
CA ALA A 131 -16.60 -11.12 12.14
C ALA A 131 -17.36 -12.06 11.20
N VAL A 132 -16.65 -12.82 10.34
CA VAL A 132 -17.27 -13.81 9.44
C VAL A 132 -17.80 -15.00 10.22
N MET A 133 -17.08 -15.49 11.25
CA MET A 133 -17.46 -16.61 12.09
C MET A 133 -18.67 -16.30 13.00
N ARG A 134 -18.81 -15.02 13.42
CA ARG A 134 -19.85 -14.59 14.36
C ARG A 134 -20.66 -13.44 13.78
N PRO A 135 -21.61 -13.73 12.84
CA PRO A 135 -22.45 -12.70 12.23
C PRO A 135 -23.17 -11.85 13.27
N GLY A 136 -23.28 -10.55 13.02
CA GLY A 136 -23.93 -9.60 13.94
C GLY A 136 -23.04 -9.06 15.04
N VAL A 137 -21.86 -9.68 15.31
CA VAL A 137 -20.89 -9.19 16.31
C VAL A 137 -19.91 -8.21 15.63
N THR A 138 -19.66 -7.08 16.29
CA THR A 138 -18.67 -6.08 15.85
C THR A 138 -17.33 -6.36 16.49
N TYR A 139 -16.28 -6.39 15.67
CA TYR A 139 -14.89 -6.49 16.10
C TYR A 139 -14.15 -5.21 15.77
N GLU A 140 -13.32 -4.75 16.66
CA GLU A 140 -12.49 -3.55 16.47
C GLU A 140 -11.06 -3.92 16.14
N CYS A 141 -10.48 -3.21 15.17
CA CYS A 141 -9.07 -3.26 14.83
C CYS A 141 -8.58 -1.82 14.66
N ARG A 142 -7.90 -1.30 15.69
CA ARG A 142 -7.50 0.11 15.76
C ARG A 142 -8.70 1.04 15.57
N MET A 143 -8.71 1.88 14.53
CA MET A 143 -9.82 2.80 14.23
C MET A 143 -10.92 2.17 13.36
N LEU A 144 -10.78 0.89 13.00
CA LEU A 144 -11.72 0.18 12.12
C LEU A 144 -12.72 -0.63 12.95
N LYS A 145 -13.95 -0.76 12.44
CA LYS A 145 -14.96 -1.66 12.99
C LYS A 145 -15.41 -2.64 11.91
N LEU A 146 -15.29 -3.93 12.21
CA LEU A 146 -15.61 -5.01 11.30
C LEU A 146 -16.82 -5.76 11.79
N ARG A 147 -17.79 -6.02 10.90
CA ARG A 147 -18.99 -6.77 11.22
C ARG A 147 -19.53 -7.47 9.98
N ARG A 148 -20.00 -8.70 10.14
CA ARG A 148 -20.77 -9.36 9.12
C ARG A 148 -22.28 -9.13 9.36
N ASP A 149 -22.93 -8.49 8.38
CA ASP A 149 -24.35 -8.27 8.33
C ASP A 149 -24.93 -9.07 7.15
N GLY A 150 -25.58 -10.19 7.44
CA GLY A 150 -26.11 -11.09 6.42
C GLY A 150 -25.05 -11.56 5.43
N ALA A 151 -25.22 -11.18 4.17
CA ALA A 151 -24.31 -11.55 3.07
C ALA A 151 -23.07 -10.65 2.93
N TRP A 152 -22.82 -9.70 3.86
CA TRP A 152 -21.76 -8.70 3.72
C TRP A 152 -20.82 -8.69 4.92
N LEU A 153 -19.52 -8.82 4.70
CA LEU A 153 -18.52 -8.34 5.64
C LEU A 153 -18.30 -6.83 5.37
N ARG A 154 -18.53 -6.01 6.39
CA ARG A 154 -18.38 -4.55 6.33
C ARG A 154 -17.23 -4.10 7.22
N ILE A 155 -16.36 -3.28 6.68
CA ILE A 155 -15.29 -2.61 7.43
C ILE A 155 -15.62 -1.12 7.42
N ARG A 156 -15.98 -0.58 8.60
CA ARG A 156 -16.19 0.86 8.76
C ARG A 156 -14.85 1.56 8.88
N LEU A 157 -14.63 2.52 8.01
CA LEU A 157 -13.46 3.39 7.98
C LEU A 157 -13.57 4.52 9.01
N PRO A 158 -12.46 5.17 9.39
CA PRO A 158 -12.49 6.34 10.28
C PRO A 158 -13.35 7.48 9.76
N SER A 159 -13.47 7.66 8.46
CA SER A 159 -14.36 8.61 7.79
C SER A 159 -15.86 8.32 8.01
N GLY A 160 -16.20 7.13 8.48
CA GLY A 160 -17.59 6.65 8.61
C GLY A 160 -18.08 5.84 7.42
N ARG A 161 -17.38 5.88 6.28
CA ARG A 161 -17.70 5.07 5.09
C ARG A 161 -17.39 3.60 5.32
N PHE A 162 -17.97 2.71 4.51
CA PHE A 162 -17.77 1.28 4.59
C PHE A 162 -17.10 0.71 3.35
N LEU A 163 -16.15 -0.20 3.57
CA LEU A 163 -15.78 -1.22 2.59
C LEU A 163 -16.69 -2.42 2.77
N CYS A 164 -17.22 -2.95 1.67
CA CYS A 164 -18.19 -4.05 1.68
C CYS A 164 -17.67 -5.21 0.85
N TYR A 165 -17.61 -6.41 1.47
CA TYR A 165 -17.16 -7.65 0.85
C TYR A 165 -18.33 -8.63 0.80
N PRO A 166 -18.88 -8.91 -0.39
CA PRO A 166 -20.07 -9.76 -0.52
C PRO A 166 -19.75 -11.23 -0.32
N SER A 167 -20.69 -11.96 0.25
CA SER A 167 -20.62 -13.42 0.47
C SER A 167 -19.29 -13.88 1.08
N PRO A 168 -18.86 -13.30 2.23
CA PRO A 168 -17.60 -13.67 2.85
C PRO A 168 -17.66 -15.11 3.36
N GLN A 169 -16.57 -15.87 3.18
CA GLN A 169 -16.43 -17.26 3.62
C GLN A 169 -15.03 -17.53 4.13
N LEU A 170 -14.92 -18.48 5.04
CA LEU A 170 -13.65 -19.10 5.44
C LEU A 170 -13.60 -20.51 4.87
N ASP A 171 -12.46 -20.92 4.33
CA ASP A 171 -12.19 -22.31 3.98
C ASP A 171 -11.81 -23.14 5.22
N ASP A 172 -11.60 -24.45 5.06
CA ASP A 172 -11.25 -25.36 6.16
C ASP A 172 -9.92 -25.00 6.83
N ALA A 173 -9.04 -24.31 6.11
CA ALA A 173 -7.78 -23.74 6.64
C ALA A 173 -7.95 -22.35 7.27
N GLY A 174 -9.20 -21.84 7.36
CA GLY A 174 -9.54 -20.54 7.90
C GLY A 174 -9.15 -19.36 7.02
N LYS A 175 -8.90 -19.57 5.71
CA LYS A 175 -8.56 -18.49 4.78
C LYS A 175 -9.82 -17.76 4.32
N LEU A 176 -9.75 -16.43 4.37
CA LEU A 176 -10.85 -15.55 4.00
C LEU A 176 -10.98 -15.41 2.48
N SER A 177 -12.22 -15.43 2.00
CA SER A 177 -12.59 -15.17 0.61
C SER A 177 -13.93 -14.43 0.53
N TYR A 178 -14.18 -13.77 -0.60
CA TYR A 178 -15.42 -13.04 -0.88
C TYR A 178 -15.74 -13.10 -2.38
N MET A 179 -16.95 -12.73 -2.78
CA MET A 179 -17.33 -12.62 -4.19
C MET A 179 -16.97 -11.25 -4.74
N GLY A 180 -16.38 -11.22 -5.92
CA GLY A 180 -15.97 -9.97 -6.56
C GLY A 180 -15.59 -10.14 -8.02
N VAL A 181 -15.33 -9.03 -8.71
CA VAL A 181 -14.83 -9.05 -10.08
C VAL A 181 -13.32 -9.31 -10.04
N ASN A 182 -12.89 -10.41 -10.64
CA ASN A 182 -11.48 -10.71 -10.81
C ASN A 182 -10.85 -9.71 -11.81
N GLN A 183 -9.77 -9.04 -11.41
CA GLN A 183 -9.15 -7.97 -12.20
C GLN A 183 -8.58 -8.45 -13.56
N TYR A 184 -8.14 -9.70 -13.63
CA TYR A 184 -7.55 -10.29 -14.84
C TYR A 184 -8.62 -10.87 -15.77
N SER A 185 -9.48 -11.75 -15.24
CA SER A 185 -10.50 -12.42 -16.04
C SER A 185 -11.75 -11.56 -16.28
N ARG A 186 -11.92 -10.46 -15.56
CA ARG A 186 -13.11 -9.58 -15.56
C ARG A 186 -14.41 -10.30 -15.19
N LYS A 187 -14.32 -11.52 -14.65
CA LYS A 187 -15.49 -12.32 -14.26
C LYS A 187 -15.79 -12.17 -12.77
N TRP A 188 -17.06 -12.21 -12.43
CA TRP A 188 -17.53 -12.30 -11.06
C TRP A 188 -17.18 -13.68 -10.50
N SER A 189 -16.36 -13.75 -9.49
CA SER A 189 -15.82 -15.00 -8.95
C SER A 189 -15.43 -14.85 -7.49
N ARG A 190 -15.13 -15.99 -6.84
CA ARG A 190 -14.62 -16.01 -5.49
C ARG A 190 -13.16 -15.60 -5.46
N LEU A 191 -12.86 -14.54 -4.71
CA LEU A 191 -11.53 -13.96 -4.54
C LEU A 191 -11.03 -14.31 -3.13
N LYS A 192 -9.83 -14.84 -3.05
CA LYS A 192 -9.11 -14.99 -1.77
C LYS A 192 -8.58 -13.65 -1.32
N THR A 193 -8.60 -13.42 0.00
CA THR A 193 -8.00 -12.22 0.60
C THR A 193 -7.26 -12.59 1.88
N TYR A 194 -6.47 -11.64 2.38
CA TYR A 194 -5.61 -11.79 3.55
C TYR A 194 -5.38 -10.41 4.16
N GLY A 195 -4.71 -10.36 5.31
CA GLY A 195 -4.54 -9.13 6.08
C GLY A 195 -3.91 -7.97 5.31
N GLY A 196 -2.82 -8.24 4.57
CA GLY A 196 -2.18 -7.23 3.75
C GLY A 196 -3.08 -6.66 2.66
N LYS A 197 -3.90 -7.51 2.01
CA LYS A 197 -4.85 -7.05 0.98
C LYS A 197 -6.01 -6.24 1.57
N LEU A 198 -6.47 -6.61 2.75
CA LEU A 198 -7.46 -5.82 3.49
C LEU A 198 -6.88 -4.46 3.90
N ALA A 199 -5.63 -4.44 4.38
CA ALA A 199 -4.93 -3.21 4.75
C ALA A 199 -4.70 -2.30 3.54
N GLU A 200 -4.34 -2.85 2.37
CA GLU A 200 -4.27 -2.10 1.11
C GLU A 200 -5.59 -1.40 0.80
N ASN A 201 -6.69 -2.16 0.81
CA ASN A 201 -8.02 -1.62 0.51
C ASN A 201 -8.43 -0.53 1.51
N VAL A 202 -8.16 -0.74 2.81
CA VAL A 202 -8.45 0.25 3.87
C VAL A 202 -7.63 1.52 3.65
N THR A 203 -6.33 1.39 3.37
CA THR A 203 -5.45 2.54 3.17
C THR A 203 -5.84 3.35 1.94
N GLN A 204 -6.07 2.68 0.80
CA GLN A 204 -6.51 3.34 -0.42
C GLN A 204 -7.87 4.03 -0.23
N ALA A 205 -8.82 3.37 0.43
CA ALA A 205 -10.13 3.94 0.69
C ALA A 205 -10.07 5.15 1.64
N ALA A 206 -9.27 5.09 2.70
CA ALA A 206 -9.08 6.22 3.60
C ALA A 206 -8.37 7.40 2.91
N SER A 207 -7.38 7.14 2.07
CA SER A 207 -6.73 8.18 1.25
C SER A 207 -7.72 8.85 0.29
N ARG A 208 -8.59 8.07 -0.36
CA ARG A 208 -9.67 8.61 -1.19
C ARG A 208 -10.66 9.44 -0.38
N ASP A 209 -10.95 9.05 0.86
CA ASP A 209 -11.85 9.81 1.76
C ASP A 209 -11.26 11.16 2.16
N VAL A 210 -9.92 11.25 2.32
CA VAL A 210 -9.21 12.52 2.55
C VAL A 210 -9.40 13.45 1.34
N LEU A 211 -9.09 12.96 0.14
CA LEU A 211 -9.20 13.76 -1.09
C LEU A 211 -10.65 14.20 -1.33
N ALA A 212 -11.59 13.26 -1.28
CA ALA A 212 -13.00 13.53 -1.56
C ALA A 212 -13.64 14.41 -0.50
N GLY A 213 -13.20 14.31 0.76
CA GLY A 213 -13.72 15.15 1.85
C GLY A 213 -13.45 16.63 1.68
N ASN A 214 -12.41 17.00 0.95
CA ASN A 214 -12.06 18.39 0.68
C ASN A 214 -12.71 18.96 -0.60
N MET A 215 -13.23 18.11 -1.49
CA MET A 215 -13.86 18.56 -2.75
C MET A 215 -15.00 19.57 -2.55
N PRO A 216 -15.95 19.39 -1.60
CA PRO A 216 -17.01 20.38 -1.40
C PRO A 216 -16.48 21.78 -1.01
N ALA A 217 -15.40 21.85 -0.24
CA ALA A 217 -14.80 23.13 0.14
C ALA A 217 -14.07 23.78 -1.03
N ILE A 218 -13.45 22.98 -1.92
CA ILE A 218 -12.80 23.42 -3.15
C ILE A 218 -13.84 24.03 -4.09
N GLU A 219 -14.97 23.35 -4.32
CA GLU A 219 -16.08 23.83 -5.15
C GLU A 219 -16.70 25.13 -4.55
N ALA A 220 -16.92 25.15 -3.24
CA ALA A 220 -17.46 26.33 -2.54
C ALA A 220 -16.52 27.54 -2.61
N ALA A 221 -15.21 27.32 -2.76
CA ALA A 221 -14.22 28.39 -2.94
C ALA A 221 -14.13 28.88 -4.41
N GLY A 222 -14.94 28.35 -5.34
CA GLY A 222 -15.02 28.81 -6.73
C GLY A 222 -14.13 28.04 -7.71
N TYR A 223 -13.47 26.96 -7.27
CA TYR A 223 -12.72 26.07 -8.17
C TYR A 223 -13.64 24.95 -8.66
N GLN A 224 -14.02 24.98 -9.92
CA GLN A 224 -14.83 23.92 -10.53
C GLN A 224 -13.97 22.68 -10.75
N ILE A 225 -14.27 21.58 -10.06
CA ILE A 225 -13.54 20.32 -10.24
C ILE A 225 -14.03 19.63 -11.53
N VAL A 226 -13.18 19.62 -12.54
CA VAL A 226 -13.51 19.03 -13.86
C VAL A 226 -13.03 17.58 -13.97
N LEU A 227 -12.00 17.18 -13.20
CA LEU A 227 -11.48 15.82 -13.20
C LEU A 227 -10.76 15.53 -11.88
N SER A 228 -10.82 14.28 -11.45
CA SER A 228 -10.01 13.77 -10.34
C SER A 228 -9.26 12.52 -10.79
N VAL A 229 -7.94 12.52 -10.68
CA VAL A 229 -7.05 11.42 -11.12
C VAL A 229 -6.14 11.04 -9.95
N HIS A 230 -6.28 9.82 -9.42
CA HIS A 230 -5.53 9.32 -8.27
C HIS A 230 -5.63 10.26 -7.05
N ASP A 231 -4.59 11.01 -6.76
CA ASP A 231 -4.43 11.97 -5.66
C ASP A 231 -4.45 13.44 -6.14
N GLU A 232 -4.84 13.67 -7.39
CA GLU A 232 -4.92 14.97 -8.04
C GLU A 232 -6.38 15.41 -8.25
N ASN A 233 -6.66 16.69 -8.08
CA ASN A 233 -7.83 17.37 -8.58
C ASN A 233 -7.42 18.37 -9.66
N ILE A 234 -8.12 18.32 -10.82
CA ILE A 234 -7.96 19.28 -11.89
C ILE A 234 -9.18 20.18 -11.83
N THR A 235 -8.94 21.46 -11.72
CA THR A 235 -9.98 22.45 -11.54
C THR A 235 -9.89 23.53 -12.62
N GLU A 236 -11.04 24.12 -12.95
CA GLU A 236 -11.14 25.37 -13.69
C GLU A 236 -11.61 26.48 -12.76
N ALA A 237 -11.07 27.67 -12.90
CA ALA A 237 -11.46 28.88 -12.17
C ALA A 237 -11.30 30.09 -13.07
N GLU A 238 -11.91 31.21 -12.67
CA GLU A 238 -11.72 32.47 -13.37
C GLU A 238 -10.26 32.95 -13.31
N ASP A 239 -9.80 33.62 -14.36
CA ASP A 239 -8.44 34.16 -14.45
C ASP A 239 -8.34 35.45 -13.58
N ARG A 240 -8.18 35.25 -12.27
CA ARG A 240 -8.05 36.28 -11.24
C ARG A 240 -7.01 35.85 -10.19
N ASP A 241 -6.29 36.78 -9.62
CA ASP A 241 -5.19 36.56 -8.66
C ASP A 241 -5.60 35.74 -7.42
N GLU A 242 -6.87 35.79 -7.03
CA GLU A 242 -7.40 35.04 -5.89
C GLU A 242 -7.48 33.54 -6.15
N PHE A 243 -7.57 33.10 -7.42
CA PHE A 243 -7.58 31.72 -7.83
C PHE A 243 -6.19 31.30 -8.29
N ASN A 244 -5.43 30.70 -7.40
CA ASN A 244 -4.05 30.27 -7.66
C ASN A 244 -3.76 28.89 -7.08
N ALA A 245 -2.66 28.28 -7.54
CA ALA A 245 -2.28 26.92 -7.16
C ALA A 245 -2.02 26.78 -5.66
N ASP A 246 -1.46 27.77 -4.99
CA ASP A 246 -1.17 27.72 -3.55
C ASP A 246 -2.44 27.75 -2.71
N HIS A 247 -3.44 28.58 -3.08
CA HIS A 247 -4.74 28.60 -2.42
C HIS A 247 -5.45 27.25 -2.56
N LEU A 248 -5.51 26.70 -3.78
CA LEU A 248 -6.09 25.37 -4.03
C LEU A 248 -5.34 24.28 -3.24
N ALA A 249 -4.02 24.29 -3.23
CA ALA A 249 -3.21 23.36 -2.45
C ALA A 249 -3.50 23.45 -0.95
N GLY A 250 -3.72 24.66 -0.43
CA GLY A 250 -4.16 24.88 0.96
C GLY A 250 -5.49 24.20 1.28
N LEU A 251 -6.49 24.33 0.39
CA LEU A 251 -7.78 23.67 0.53
C LEU A 251 -7.64 22.14 0.49
N MET A 252 -6.86 21.62 -0.46
CA MET A 252 -6.60 20.18 -0.58
C MET A 252 -5.85 19.60 0.63
N ALA A 253 -4.99 20.38 1.27
CA ALA A 253 -4.21 19.98 2.44
C ALA A 253 -4.98 20.09 3.77
N THR A 254 -6.25 20.45 3.74
CA THR A 254 -7.09 20.53 4.96
C THR A 254 -7.28 19.13 5.55
N THR A 255 -6.87 18.98 6.82
CA THR A 255 -6.96 17.68 7.51
C THR A 255 -8.39 17.44 8.00
N PRO A 256 -9.06 16.37 7.58
CA PRO A 256 -10.39 16.01 8.06
C PRO A 256 -10.39 15.75 9.58
N THR A 257 -11.51 16.00 10.24
CA THR A 257 -11.65 15.84 11.70
C THR A 257 -11.36 14.42 12.20
N TRP A 258 -11.70 13.41 11.39
CA TRP A 258 -11.44 12.01 11.69
C TRP A 258 -9.98 11.60 11.50
N ALA A 259 -9.16 12.41 10.80
CA ALA A 259 -7.74 12.19 10.54
C ALA A 259 -6.84 13.17 11.30
N LYS A 260 -7.30 13.66 12.46
CA LYS A 260 -6.56 14.64 13.27
C LYS A 260 -5.11 14.21 13.50
N GLY A 261 -4.17 15.10 13.18
CA GLY A 261 -2.73 14.85 13.30
C GLY A 261 -2.08 14.23 12.06
N LEU A 262 -2.85 13.85 11.03
CA LEU A 262 -2.29 13.43 9.75
C LEU A 262 -1.68 14.66 9.06
N PRO A 263 -0.36 14.67 8.78
CA PRO A 263 0.26 15.76 8.06
C PRO A 263 -0.07 15.65 6.57
N LEU A 264 -0.91 16.57 6.08
CA LEU A 264 -1.23 16.68 4.67
C LEU A 264 -0.44 17.82 4.04
N ALA A 265 -0.06 17.65 2.79
CA ALA A 265 0.51 18.67 1.94
C ALA A 265 0.04 18.43 0.51
N ALA A 266 -0.22 19.49 -0.22
CA ALA A 266 -0.48 19.47 -1.64
C ALA A 266 0.42 20.50 -2.31
N ALA A 267 0.65 20.33 -3.59
CA ALA A 267 1.30 21.28 -4.47
C ALA A 267 0.59 21.23 -5.82
N GLY A 268 0.67 22.30 -6.58
CA GLY A 268 0.04 22.38 -7.88
C GLY A 268 0.74 23.40 -8.78
N PHE A 269 0.26 23.46 -9.99
CA PHE A 269 0.68 24.47 -10.96
C PHE A 269 -0.52 24.87 -11.81
N GLU A 270 -0.42 26.03 -12.41
CA GLU A 270 -1.42 26.59 -13.30
C GLU A 270 -1.03 26.37 -14.75
N THR A 271 -2.01 26.08 -15.58
CA THR A 271 -1.77 25.88 -17.01
C THR A 271 -3.09 26.05 -17.78
N ARG A 272 -3.00 26.43 -19.04
CA ARG A 272 -4.16 26.55 -19.94
C ARG A 272 -4.58 25.21 -20.55
N ARG A 273 -3.82 24.15 -20.37
CA ARG A 273 -4.12 22.78 -20.85
C ARG A 273 -3.58 21.77 -19.86
N TYR A 274 -4.34 20.72 -19.59
CA TYR A 274 -3.88 19.63 -18.75
C TYR A 274 -2.57 19.04 -19.27
N ARG A 275 -1.61 18.91 -18.37
CA ARG A 275 -0.33 18.22 -18.59
C ARG A 275 0.18 17.66 -17.25
N LYS A 276 1.01 16.64 -17.31
CA LYS A 276 1.83 16.23 -16.15
C LYS A 276 3.17 16.95 -16.18
N GLU A 277 3.67 17.33 -14.99
CA GLU A 277 5.05 17.79 -14.83
C GLU A 277 6.07 16.69 -15.12
#